data_59c4f0fcac980b0a3ade58b792bdcea9
#
_entry.id   59c4f0fcac980b0a3ade58b792bdcea9
#
_cell.length_a   1.000
_cell.length_b   1.000
_cell.length_c   1.000
_cell.angle_alpha   90.00
_cell.angle_beta   90.00
_cell.angle_gamma   90.00
#
_symmetry.space_group_name_H-M   'P 1'
#
loop_
_entity.id
_entity.type
_entity.pdbx_description
1 polymer ?
#
loop_
_entity_poly.entity_id
_entity_poly.type
_entity_poly.pdbx_seq_one_letter_code
_entity_poly.pdbx_strand_id
1 'polypeptide(L)'
;MAVQKAMEQMCETEVPMIKWPNDIVLNKKKVCGILTELSLVGADIDFVIVGIGIYVNNKVFPEEISETASSLFLELGREIDRELLITKVWDNFKLYYEQFLKTKDISLFQEEYEKVLVNKEENVRVLDPLDEYTGVAKGVTSTGELIVDTEGERTLVSGGEVSVRGIYGYV
;
A
#
# COMPACT_ATOMS: atom_id res chain seq x y z
N MET A 1 3.99 -2.75 -4.28
CA MET A 1 5.38 -3.26 -4.40
C MET A 1 6.32 -2.26 -5.08
N ALA A 2 6.16 -1.91 -6.36
CA ALA A 2 7.13 -1.08 -7.10
C ALA A 2 7.51 0.24 -6.39
N VAL A 3 6.51 0.98 -5.89
CA VAL A 3 6.74 2.25 -5.17
C VAL A 3 7.42 2.01 -3.83
N GLN A 4 6.99 1.00 -3.07
CA GLN A 4 7.61 0.62 -1.80
C GLN A 4 9.09 0.29 -2.00
N LYS A 5 9.40 -0.54 -3.02
CA LYS A 5 10.78 -0.92 -3.34
C LYS A 5 11.64 0.25 -3.79
N ALA A 6 11.08 1.16 -4.58
CA ALA A 6 11.76 2.38 -4.97
C ALA A 6 12.08 3.27 -3.76
N MET A 7 11.15 3.41 -2.82
CA MET A 7 11.38 4.15 -1.58
C MET A 7 12.43 3.48 -0.69
N GLU A 8 12.36 2.15 -0.52
CA GLU A 8 13.36 1.37 0.22
C GLU A 8 14.78 1.60 -0.32
N GLN A 9 14.94 1.68 -1.65
CA GLN A 9 16.23 2.00 -2.29
C GLN A 9 16.70 3.45 -2.07
N MET A 10 15.85 4.32 -1.54
CA MET A 10 16.19 5.68 -1.15
C MET A 10 16.42 5.83 0.35
N CYS A 11 16.04 4.84 1.15
CA CYS A 11 16.23 4.77 2.60
C CYS A 11 17.57 4.11 2.93
N GLU A 12 18.16 4.46 4.07
CA GLU A 12 19.40 3.85 4.57
C GLU A 12 19.10 2.79 5.63
N THR A 13 18.20 3.08 6.54
CA THR A 13 17.86 2.23 7.70
C THR A 13 16.37 1.97 7.83
N GLU A 14 15.54 2.93 7.44
CA GLU A 14 14.09 2.83 7.54
C GLU A 14 13.53 1.95 6.43
N VAL A 15 12.51 1.15 6.75
CA VAL A 15 11.83 0.29 5.78
C VAL A 15 10.42 0.83 5.55
N PRO A 16 10.13 1.35 4.35
CA PRO A 16 8.76 1.70 3.99
C PRO A 16 7.89 0.44 3.96
N MET A 17 6.73 0.50 4.61
CA MET A 17 5.79 -0.62 4.70
C MET A 17 4.54 -0.34 3.87
N ILE A 18 3.92 -1.38 3.37
CA ILE A 18 2.64 -1.29 2.67
C ILE A 18 1.53 -1.39 3.71
N LYS A 19 0.65 -0.40 3.73
CA LYS A 19 -0.63 -0.47 4.42
C LYS A 19 -1.71 -0.79 3.39
N TRP A 20 -2.27 -1.99 3.50
CA TRP A 20 -3.34 -2.43 2.61
C TRP A 20 -4.55 -1.49 2.70
N PRO A 21 -5.24 -1.19 1.58
CA PRO A 21 -5.00 -1.73 0.24
C PRO A 21 -3.98 -0.93 -0.59
N ASN A 22 -3.74 0.34 -0.34
CA ASN A 22 -3.19 1.25 -1.33
C ASN A 22 -2.25 2.34 -0.78
N ASP A 23 -1.86 2.26 0.49
CA ASP A 23 -1.00 3.25 1.11
C ASP A 23 0.41 2.71 1.38
N ILE A 24 1.40 3.59 1.39
CA ILE A 24 2.74 3.29 1.91
C ILE A 24 2.98 4.18 3.12
N VAL A 25 3.48 3.56 4.17
CA VAL A 25 3.79 4.20 5.44
C VAL A 25 5.28 4.10 5.74
N LEU A 26 5.80 5.13 6.38
CA LEU A 26 7.13 5.17 6.94
C LEU A 26 7.01 5.69 8.37
N ASN A 27 7.58 4.98 9.34
CA ASN A 27 7.42 5.28 10.76
C ASN A 27 5.95 5.46 11.19
N LYS A 28 5.07 4.59 10.66
CA LYS A 28 3.61 4.57 10.90
C LYS A 28 2.83 5.77 10.33
N LYS A 29 3.47 6.65 9.56
CA LYS A 29 2.82 7.78 8.88
C LYS A 29 2.74 7.54 7.39
N LYS A 30 1.62 7.93 6.79
CA LYS A 30 1.41 7.82 5.35
C LYS A 30 2.35 8.75 4.60
N VAL A 31 3.14 8.18 3.68
CA VAL A 31 4.03 8.91 2.77
C VAL A 31 3.62 8.78 1.31
N CYS A 32 2.76 7.80 0.99
CA CYS A 32 2.24 7.61 -0.37
C CYS A 32 0.82 7.04 -0.33
N GLY A 33 0.01 7.44 -1.30
CA GLY A 33 -1.27 6.83 -1.62
C GLY A 33 -1.34 6.51 -3.10
N ILE A 34 -1.96 5.37 -3.43
CA ILE A 34 -2.12 4.88 -4.80
C ILE A 34 -3.60 4.73 -5.09
N LEU A 35 -4.06 5.31 -6.19
CA LEU A 35 -5.43 5.17 -6.68
C LEU A 35 -5.41 4.48 -8.03
N THR A 36 -6.25 3.47 -8.19
CA THR A 36 -6.41 2.75 -9.45
C THR A 36 -7.83 2.95 -9.98
N GLU A 37 -7.94 3.38 -11.22
CA GLU A 37 -9.20 3.58 -11.93
C GLU A 37 -9.24 2.70 -13.16
N LEU A 38 -10.40 2.11 -13.43
CA LEU A 38 -10.67 1.23 -14.56
C LEU A 38 -11.56 1.93 -15.58
N SER A 39 -11.20 1.83 -16.86
CA SER A 39 -12.11 2.08 -17.97
C SER A 39 -12.57 0.76 -18.58
N LEU A 40 -13.88 0.64 -18.81
CA LEU A 40 -14.49 -0.55 -19.36
C LEU A 40 -15.16 -0.23 -20.70
N VAL A 41 -15.05 -1.18 -21.66
CA VAL A 41 -15.83 -1.21 -22.89
C VAL A 41 -16.65 -2.49 -22.88
N GLY A 42 -17.94 -2.36 -22.58
CA GLY A 42 -18.79 -3.52 -22.30
C GLY A 42 -18.34 -4.22 -21.01
N ALA A 43 -17.94 -5.48 -21.10
CA ALA A 43 -17.42 -6.26 -19.98
C ALA A 43 -15.88 -6.36 -19.97
N ASP A 44 -15.21 -5.82 -20.96
CA ASP A 44 -13.75 -5.88 -21.10
C ASP A 44 -13.07 -4.65 -20.53
N ILE A 45 -11.88 -4.85 -19.96
CA ILE A 45 -11.02 -3.75 -19.50
C ILE A 45 -10.41 -3.08 -20.72
N ASP A 46 -10.71 -1.79 -20.92
CA ASP A 46 -10.10 -0.96 -21.98
C ASP A 46 -8.70 -0.50 -21.53
N PHE A 47 -8.63 0.19 -20.40
CA PHE A 47 -7.36 0.57 -19.78
C PHE A 47 -7.49 0.75 -18.26
N VAL A 48 -6.32 0.79 -17.62
CA VAL A 48 -6.17 1.04 -16.18
C VAL A 48 -5.30 2.27 -15.99
N ILE A 49 -5.78 3.23 -15.20
CA ILE A 49 -4.99 4.38 -14.75
C ILE A 49 -4.54 4.13 -13.31
N VAL A 50 -3.24 4.28 -13.06
CA VAL A 50 -2.68 4.19 -11.71
C VAL A 50 -2.13 5.55 -11.31
N GLY A 51 -2.85 6.26 -10.44
CA GLY A 51 -2.42 7.51 -9.83
C GLY A 51 -1.56 7.23 -8.60
N ILE A 52 -0.34 7.80 -8.55
CA ILE A 52 0.60 7.61 -7.44
C ILE A 52 0.92 8.98 -6.84
N GLY A 53 0.46 9.24 -5.61
CA GLY A 53 0.75 10.44 -4.85
C GLY A 53 1.80 10.18 -3.78
N ILE A 54 2.99 10.80 -3.90
CA ILE A 54 4.08 10.65 -2.94
C ILE A 54 4.39 12.00 -2.29
N TYR A 55 4.41 12.04 -0.97
CA TYR A 55 4.93 13.16 -0.20
C TYR A 55 6.46 13.05 -0.14
N VAL A 56 7.15 13.69 -1.09
CA VAL A 56 8.62 13.56 -1.21
C VAL A 56 9.33 14.55 -0.30
N ASN A 57 9.25 15.85 -0.63
CA ASN A 57 9.99 16.92 0.05
C ASN A 57 9.06 17.93 0.74
N ASN A 58 7.86 17.52 1.11
CA ASN A 58 6.92 18.34 1.87
C ASN A 58 7.48 18.56 3.29
N LYS A 59 7.53 19.82 3.73
CA LYS A 59 8.05 20.19 5.06
C LYS A 59 6.95 20.45 6.08
N VAL A 60 5.74 20.71 5.60
CA VAL A 60 4.58 21.06 6.44
C VAL A 60 3.35 20.32 5.92
N PHE A 61 2.50 19.90 6.81
CA PHE A 61 1.21 19.29 6.54
C PHE A 61 0.09 20.10 7.22
N PRO A 62 -1.14 20.13 6.65
CA PRO A 62 -2.32 20.63 7.33
C PRO A 62 -2.53 19.92 8.68
N GLU A 63 -3.07 20.63 9.68
CA GLU A 63 -3.25 20.12 11.03
C GLU A 63 -4.07 18.83 11.06
N GLU A 64 -5.08 18.72 10.19
CA GLU A 64 -6.00 17.59 10.10
C GLU A 64 -5.33 16.27 9.74
N ILE A 65 -4.16 16.30 9.08
CA ILE A 65 -3.43 15.10 8.64
C ILE A 65 -2.01 15.02 9.20
N SER A 66 -1.54 16.02 9.95
CA SER A 66 -0.16 16.12 10.43
C SER A 66 0.27 14.96 11.35
N GLU A 67 -0.68 14.34 12.04
CA GLU A 67 -0.42 13.18 12.89
C GLU A 67 -0.31 11.87 12.08
N THR A 68 -1.02 11.78 10.96
CA THR A 68 -1.14 10.53 10.19
C THR A 68 -0.36 10.53 8.87
N ALA A 69 0.07 11.69 8.39
CA ALA A 69 0.86 11.84 7.17
C ALA A 69 2.26 12.40 7.46
N SER A 70 3.21 12.04 6.60
CA SER A 70 4.56 12.56 6.61
C SER A 70 5.14 12.58 5.19
N SER A 71 6.39 12.98 5.04
CA SER A 71 7.12 12.95 3.78
C SER A 71 8.44 12.22 3.93
N LEU A 72 9.01 11.80 2.81
CA LEU A 72 10.35 11.20 2.80
C LEU A 72 11.39 12.18 3.37
N PHE A 73 11.23 13.50 3.11
CA PHE A 73 12.09 14.52 3.69
C PHE A 73 12.05 14.54 5.22
N LEU A 74 10.87 14.54 5.80
CA LEU A 74 10.69 14.63 7.26
C LEU A 74 11.17 13.36 7.96
N GLU A 75 10.93 12.20 7.36
CA GLU A 75 11.29 10.92 7.96
C GLU A 75 12.79 10.60 7.82
N LEU A 76 13.41 11.00 6.70
CA LEU A 76 14.81 10.69 6.41
C LEU A 76 15.77 11.86 6.74
N GLY A 77 15.24 13.04 7.08
CA GLY A 77 16.02 14.23 7.47
C GLY A 77 16.86 14.83 6.33
N ARG A 78 16.58 14.49 5.07
CA ARG A 78 17.31 14.98 3.90
C ARG A 78 16.40 15.15 2.68
N GLU A 79 16.82 16.01 1.77
CA GLU A 79 16.13 16.19 0.50
C GLU A 79 16.29 14.96 -0.40
N ILE A 80 15.21 14.57 -1.05
CA ILE A 80 15.14 13.41 -1.93
C ILE A 80 15.09 13.89 -3.38
N ASP A 81 15.95 13.33 -4.20
CA ASP A 81 15.93 13.53 -5.64
C ASP A 81 14.68 12.88 -6.25
N ARG A 82 13.76 13.71 -6.75
CA ARG A 82 12.48 13.26 -7.31
C ARG A 82 12.66 12.53 -8.64
N GLU A 83 13.60 12.95 -9.46
CA GLU A 83 13.85 12.33 -10.77
C GLU A 83 14.40 10.92 -10.58
N LEU A 84 15.33 10.77 -9.65
CA LEU A 84 15.85 9.46 -9.26
C LEU A 84 14.75 8.55 -8.68
N LEU A 85 13.89 9.09 -7.81
CA LEU A 85 12.78 8.33 -7.24
C LEU A 85 11.81 7.86 -8.35
N ILE A 86 11.43 8.74 -9.28
CA ILE A 86 10.56 8.39 -10.41
C ILE A 86 11.19 7.28 -11.26
N THR A 87 12.48 7.40 -11.56
CA THR A 87 13.22 6.38 -12.32
C THR A 87 13.18 5.03 -11.62
N LYS A 88 13.44 5.01 -10.30
CA LYS A 88 13.38 3.78 -9.49
C LYS A 88 11.97 3.19 -9.44
N VAL A 89 10.92 4.02 -9.31
CA VAL A 89 9.53 3.54 -9.34
C VAL A 89 9.26 2.86 -10.69
N TRP A 90 9.69 3.46 -11.78
CA TRP A 90 9.46 2.93 -13.12
C TRP A 90 10.21 1.61 -13.38
N ASP A 91 11.47 1.53 -12.95
CA ASP A 91 12.27 0.31 -13.10
C ASP A 91 11.69 -0.86 -12.27
N ASN A 92 11.31 -0.60 -11.02
CA ASN A 92 10.65 -1.61 -10.20
C ASN A 92 9.25 -1.96 -10.73
N PHE A 93 8.50 -0.99 -11.29
CA PHE A 93 7.20 -1.28 -11.90
C PHE A 93 7.32 -2.25 -13.06
N LYS A 94 8.27 -2.05 -13.97
CA LYS A 94 8.53 -3.00 -15.07
C LYS A 94 8.79 -4.41 -14.54
N LEU A 95 9.65 -4.53 -13.54
CA LEU A 95 10.02 -5.82 -12.94
C LEU A 95 8.81 -6.57 -12.38
N TYR A 96 7.99 -5.91 -11.55
CA TYR A 96 6.80 -6.53 -10.94
C TYR A 96 5.69 -6.75 -11.97
N TYR A 97 5.54 -5.86 -12.93
CA TYR A 97 4.54 -6.01 -13.98
C TYR A 97 4.85 -7.19 -14.91
N GLU A 98 6.11 -7.40 -15.26
CA GLU A 98 6.53 -8.60 -16.00
C GLU A 98 6.25 -9.91 -15.25
N GLN A 99 6.40 -9.91 -13.92
CA GLN A 99 6.03 -11.05 -13.08
C GLN A 99 4.51 -11.25 -13.08
N PHE A 100 3.74 -10.18 -12.86
CA PHE A 100 2.28 -10.20 -12.89
C PHE A 100 1.74 -10.73 -14.24
N LEU A 101 2.34 -10.34 -15.35
CA LEU A 101 1.91 -10.81 -16.68
C LEU A 101 2.05 -12.31 -16.87
N LYS A 102 2.95 -12.99 -16.15
CA LYS A 102 3.15 -14.45 -16.24
C LYS A 102 2.03 -15.23 -15.56
N THR A 103 1.59 -14.81 -14.43
CA THR A 103 0.58 -15.51 -13.60
C THR A 103 -0.79 -14.84 -13.63
N LYS A 104 -0.86 -13.56 -14.00
CA LYS A 104 -2.04 -12.68 -13.92
C LYS A 104 -2.51 -12.44 -12.48
N ASP A 105 -1.63 -12.68 -11.53
CA ASP A 105 -1.83 -12.46 -10.10
C ASP A 105 -0.50 -12.07 -9.42
N ILE A 106 -0.49 -11.90 -8.10
CA ILE A 106 0.69 -11.51 -7.35
C ILE A 106 1.49 -12.69 -6.77
N SER A 107 1.17 -13.93 -7.15
CA SER A 107 1.77 -15.15 -6.56
C SER A 107 3.29 -15.18 -6.61
N LEU A 108 3.91 -14.64 -7.68
CA LEU A 108 5.36 -14.62 -7.85
C LEU A 108 6.09 -13.67 -6.87
N PHE A 109 5.39 -12.71 -6.29
CA PHE A 109 5.96 -11.75 -5.32
C PHE A 109 5.10 -11.57 -4.05
N GLN A 110 4.14 -12.48 -3.82
CA GLN A 110 3.25 -12.44 -2.65
C GLN A 110 4.03 -12.49 -1.33
N GLU A 111 5.01 -13.38 -1.21
CA GLU A 111 5.85 -13.46 -0.01
C GLU A 111 6.64 -12.17 0.24
N GLU A 112 7.15 -11.54 -0.82
CA GLU A 112 7.86 -10.27 -0.72
C GLU A 112 6.90 -9.14 -0.30
N TYR A 113 5.69 -9.13 -0.86
CA TYR A 113 4.62 -8.21 -0.47
C TYR A 113 4.28 -8.35 1.01
N GLU A 114 4.07 -9.58 1.49
CA GLU A 114 3.69 -9.86 2.87
C GLU A 114 4.78 -9.51 3.90
N LYS A 115 6.05 -9.57 3.52
CA LYS A 115 7.17 -9.15 4.40
C LYS A 115 7.14 -7.67 4.74
N VAL A 116 6.59 -6.86 3.85
CA VAL A 116 6.48 -5.41 4.03
C VAL A 116 5.04 -4.95 4.25
N LEU A 117 4.12 -5.87 4.51
CA LEU A 117 2.73 -5.59 4.84
C LEU A 117 2.59 -5.26 6.32
N VAL A 118 2.36 -3.98 6.65
CA VAL A 118 2.28 -3.51 8.04
C VAL A 118 1.08 -4.08 8.81
N ASN A 119 0.03 -4.48 8.09
CA ASN A 119 -1.17 -5.07 8.69
C ASN A 119 -1.01 -6.55 9.08
N LYS A 120 0.01 -7.25 8.57
CA LYS A 120 0.15 -8.70 8.78
C LYS A 120 0.40 -9.05 10.24
N GLU A 121 -0.37 -10.02 10.75
CA GLU A 121 -0.42 -10.48 12.15
C GLU A 121 -0.87 -9.40 13.14
N GLU A 122 -1.41 -8.28 12.64
CA GLU A 122 -1.94 -7.20 13.47
C GLU A 122 -3.47 -7.28 13.58
N ASN A 123 -3.97 -6.78 14.71
CA ASN A 123 -5.40 -6.57 14.88
C ASN A 123 -5.85 -5.38 14.04
N VAL A 124 -6.81 -5.61 13.18
CA VAL A 124 -7.34 -4.60 12.27
C VAL A 124 -8.84 -4.40 12.45
N ARG A 125 -9.28 -3.20 12.16
CA ARG A 125 -10.68 -2.82 12.04
C ARG A 125 -10.99 -2.63 10.56
N VAL A 126 -11.91 -3.43 10.06
CA VAL A 126 -12.42 -3.37 8.69
C VAL A 126 -13.63 -2.46 8.70
N LEU A 127 -13.51 -1.32 8.00
CA LEU A 127 -14.56 -0.33 7.85
C LEU A 127 -15.28 -0.59 6.53
N ASP A 128 -16.17 -1.57 6.53
CA ASP A 128 -17.06 -1.85 5.42
C ASP A 128 -18.34 -1.01 5.60
N PRO A 129 -18.84 -0.32 4.55
CA PRO A 129 -20.07 0.45 4.64
C PRO A 129 -21.31 -0.35 5.09
N LEU A 130 -21.30 -1.68 4.89
CA LEU A 130 -22.41 -2.58 5.24
C LEU A 130 -22.23 -3.26 6.59
N ASP A 131 -20.99 -3.56 6.98
CA ASP A 131 -20.70 -4.27 8.22
C ASP A 131 -19.28 -3.96 8.71
N GLU A 132 -19.16 -3.30 9.85
CA GLU A 132 -17.88 -2.99 10.48
C GLU A 132 -17.50 -4.09 11.47
N TYR A 133 -16.29 -4.64 11.33
CA TYR A 133 -15.82 -5.70 12.23
C TYR A 133 -14.32 -5.59 12.50
N THR A 134 -13.85 -6.36 13.47
CA THR A 134 -12.42 -6.46 13.84
C THR A 134 -11.94 -7.89 13.67
N GLY A 135 -10.65 -8.05 13.40
CA GLY A 135 -10.02 -9.36 13.27
C GLY A 135 -8.50 -9.24 13.16
N VAL A 136 -7.82 -10.34 12.99
CA VAL A 136 -6.37 -10.39 12.79
C VAL A 136 -6.07 -10.56 11.30
N ALA A 137 -5.35 -9.60 10.72
CA ALA A 137 -4.92 -9.71 9.32
C ALA A 137 -3.81 -10.76 9.18
N LYS A 138 -4.01 -11.76 8.31
CA LYS A 138 -3.09 -12.91 8.16
C LYS A 138 -2.19 -12.83 6.94
N GLY A 139 -2.41 -11.89 6.06
CA GLY A 139 -1.71 -11.70 4.80
C GLY A 139 -2.66 -11.37 3.67
N VAL A 140 -2.29 -11.68 2.46
CA VAL A 140 -3.10 -11.45 1.27
C VAL A 140 -3.25 -12.72 0.44
N THR A 141 -4.32 -12.80 -0.34
CA THR A 141 -4.46 -13.85 -1.37
C THR A 141 -3.57 -13.56 -2.58
N SER A 142 -3.42 -14.52 -3.49
CA SER A 142 -2.74 -14.29 -4.77
C SER A 142 -3.44 -13.23 -5.64
N THR A 143 -4.72 -12.96 -5.40
CA THR A 143 -5.50 -11.91 -6.07
C THR A 143 -5.43 -10.55 -5.35
N GLY A 144 -4.73 -10.49 -4.20
CA GLY A 144 -4.48 -9.23 -3.46
C GLY A 144 -5.54 -8.87 -2.43
N GLU A 145 -6.52 -9.75 -2.14
CA GLU A 145 -7.50 -9.56 -1.07
C GLU A 145 -6.83 -9.74 0.29
N LEU A 146 -7.18 -8.91 1.27
CA LEU A 146 -6.68 -9.08 2.63
C LEU A 146 -7.40 -10.23 3.32
N ILE A 147 -6.63 -11.12 3.92
CA ILE A 147 -7.14 -12.25 4.71
C ILE A 147 -7.28 -11.78 6.15
N VAL A 148 -8.49 -11.81 6.70
CA VAL A 148 -8.77 -11.43 8.10
C VAL A 148 -9.42 -12.60 8.82
N ASP A 149 -8.80 -13.06 9.90
CA ASP A 149 -9.37 -14.07 10.79
C ASP A 149 -10.20 -13.37 11.88
N THR A 150 -11.49 -13.69 11.95
CA THR A 150 -12.45 -13.22 12.96
C THR A 150 -12.93 -14.43 13.74
N GLU A 151 -13.07 -14.37 15.05
CA GLU A 151 -13.68 -15.38 15.98
C GLU A 151 -13.86 -16.81 15.41
N GLY A 152 -12.87 -17.32 14.66
CA GLY A 152 -12.87 -18.67 14.08
C GLY A 152 -13.33 -18.76 12.62
N GLU A 153 -13.63 -17.65 11.98
CA GLU A 153 -13.95 -17.59 10.55
C GLU A 153 -12.90 -16.77 9.81
N ARG A 154 -12.57 -17.21 8.60
CA ARG A 154 -11.67 -16.50 7.69
C ARG A 154 -12.47 -15.72 6.67
N THR A 155 -12.30 -14.40 6.68
CA THR A 155 -12.94 -13.47 5.74
C THR A 155 -11.92 -12.93 4.75
N LEU A 156 -12.31 -12.81 3.47
CA LEU A 156 -11.52 -12.16 2.42
C LEU A 156 -12.07 -10.75 2.19
N VAL A 157 -11.21 -9.76 2.36
CA VAL A 157 -11.57 -8.35 2.19
C VAL A 157 -11.03 -7.87 0.85
N SER A 158 -11.93 -7.52 -0.05
CA SER A 158 -11.57 -6.92 -1.35
C SER A 158 -11.31 -5.43 -1.21
N GLY A 159 -10.35 -4.91 -1.97
CA GLY A 159 -10.12 -3.46 -2.10
C GLY A 159 -11.32 -2.75 -2.75
N GLY A 160 -11.36 -1.44 -2.59
CA GLY A 160 -12.44 -0.62 -3.13
C GLY A 160 -12.97 0.36 -2.08
N GLU A 161 -14.21 0.26 -1.67
CA GLU A 161 -14.84 1.15 -0.69
C GLU A 161 -14.48 0.83 0.77
N VAL A 162 -13.80 -0.30 1.01
CA VAL A 162 -13.40 -0.76 2.34
C VAL A 162 -12.11 -0.08 2.78
N SER A 163 -12.07 0.43 4.00
CA SER A 163 -10.86 0.94 4.66
C SER A 163 -10.45 0.01 5.79
N VAL A 164 -9.17 -0.25 5.90
CA VAL A 164 -8.60 -1.06 7.00
C VAL A 164 -7.69 -0.17 7.84
N ARG A 165 -7.86 -0.21 9.15
CA ARG A 165 -7.08 0.58 10.11
C ARG A 165 -6.60 -0.31 11.25
N GLY A 166 -5.51 0.09 11.89
CA GLY A 166 -5.13 -0.47 13.19
C GLY A 166 -6.17 -0.16 14.26
N ILE A 167 -6.27 -0.98 15.30
CA ILE A 167 -7.26 -0.79 16.37
C ILE A 167 -7.02 0.53 17.14
N TYR A 168 -5.78 0.96 17.24
CA TYR A 168 -5.37 2.14 18.01
C TYR A 168 -4.92 3.33 17.15
N GLY A 169 -5.17 3.31 15.83
CA GLY A 169 -4.75 4.41 14.99
C GLY A 169 -4.84 4.12 13.50
N TYR A 170 -4.02 4.85 12.73
CA TYR A 170 -4.00 4.74 11.28
C TYR A 170 -3.37 3.42 10.79
N VAL A 171 -2.38 2.93 11.54
CA VAL A 171 -1.65 1.67 11.28
C VAL A 171 -1.76 0.78 12.51
#